data_9e50175ad86092fa4718b239e19eca58
#
_entry.id   9e50175ad86092fa4718b239e19eca58
#
_cell.length_a   1.000
_cell.length_b   1.000
_cell.length_c   1.000
_cell.angle_alpha   90.00
_cell.angle_beta   90.00
_cell.angle_gamma   90.00
#
_symmetry.space_group_name_H-M   'P 1'
#
loop_
_entity.id
_entity.type
_entity.pdbx_description
1 polymer ?
#
loop_
_entity_poly.entity_id
_entity_poly.type
_entity_poly.pdbx_seq_one_letter_code
_entity_poly.pdbx_strand_id
1 'polypeptide(L)'
;MPQLSERVISITGLDGDGWEIFNLARAMKLNGAEIIELTIGEHDDTTHSLILDAMHKSASGGNTGYASVPGTKSLRQEVANRIQKRTGVHTTTNN
;
A
#
# COMPACT_ATOMS: atom_id res chain seq x y z
N MET A 1 33.67 12.08 -2.99
CA MET A 1 32.37 11.44 -2.72
C MET A 1 31.87 10.80 -3.99
N PRO A 2 31.32 9.60 -3.99
CA PRO A 2 30.73 9.03 -5.20
C PRO A 2 29.55 9.91 -5.64
N GLN A 3 29.54 10.28 -6.93
CA GLN A 3 28.42 11.02 -7.53
C GLN A 3 27.30 10.03 -7.89
N LEU A 4 26.06 10.39 -7.57
CA LEU A 4 24.89 9.66 -8.05
C LEU A 4 24.77 9.85 -9.57
N SER A 5 24.29 8.83 -10.27
CA SER A 5 24.05 8.94 -11.71
C SER A 5 22.93 9.95 -11.98
N GLU A 6 23.02 10.67 -13.10
CA GLU A 6 21.99 11.64 -13.54
C GLU A 6 20.60 10.99 -13.64
N ARG A 7 20.53 9.70 -14.01
CA ARG A 7 19.30 8.94 -14.06
C ARG A 7 18.63 8.80 -12.67
N VAL A 8 19.42 8.60 -11.61
CA VAL A 8 18.88 8.50 -10.23
C VAL A 8 18.40 9.87 -9.74
N ILE A 9 19.16 10.92 -10.03
CA ILE A 9 18.81 12.31 -9.69
C ILE A 9 17.51 12.73 -10.41
N SER A 10 17.31 12.32 -11.67
CA SER A 10 16.13 12.69 -12.46
C SER A 10 14.85 11.97 -12.03
N ILE A 11 14.93 10.84 -11.31
CA ILE A 11 13.76 10.11 -10.82
C ILE A 11 13.03 10.87 -9.70
N THR A 12 13.77 11.50 -8.80
CA THR A 12 13.20 12.22 -7.65
C THR A 12 12.95 13.70 -7.94
N GLY A 13 13.46 14.22 -9.07
CA GLY A 13 13.51 15.67 -9.32
C GLY A 13 14.54 16.38 -8.41
N LEU A 14 14.82 17.64 -8.72
CA LEU A 14 15.72 18.46 -7.89
C LEU A 14 14.98 19.17 -6.75
N ASP A 15 13.64 19.18 -6.75
CA ASP A 15 12.81 20.05 -5.94
C ASP A 15 11.93 19.34 -4.90
N GLY A 16 12.27 18.11 -4.50
CA GLY A 16 11.58 17.45 -3.40
C GLY A 16 11.21 15.98 -3.68
N ASP A 17 10.75 15.30 -2.66
CA ASP A 17 10.37 13.88 -2.71
C ASP A 17 8.87 13.65 -3.01
N GLY A 18 8.11 14.75 -3.24
CA GLY A 18 6.66 14.73 -3.50
C GLY A 18 5.80 14.62 -2.23
N TRP A 19 6.40 14.60 -1.07
CA TRP A 19 5.69 14.51 0.22
C TRP A 19 5.54 15.85 0.95
N GLU A 20 6.01 16.96 0.38
CA GLU A 20 6.03 18.27 1.03
C GLU A 20 4.61 18.73 1.40
N ILE A 21 3.65 18.59 0.49
CA ILE A 21 2.26 18.99 0.72
C ILE A 21 1.62 18.13 1.78
N PHE A 22 1.88 16.81 1.76
CA PHE A 22 1.42 15.90 2.80
C PHE A 22 1.99 16.28 4.18
N ASN A 23 3.30 16.51 4.27
CA ASN A 23 3.96 16.88 5.51
C ASN A 23 3.48 18.23 6.03
N LEU A 24 3.25 19.21 5.13
CA LEU A 24 2.71 20.51 5.47
C LEU A 24 1.28 20.39 6.04
N ALA A 25 0.41 19.62 5.38
CA ALA A 25 -0.97 19.40 5.85
C ALA A 25 -0.98 18.76 7.25
N ARG A 26 -0.14 17.76 7.48
CA ARG A 26 0.00 17.13 8.82
C ARG A 26 0.51 18.11 9.87
N ALA A 27 1.50 18.93 9.55
CA ALA A 27 1.99 19.97 10.46
C ALA A 27 0.93 21.03 10.79
N MET A 28 0.13 21.44 9.80
CA MET A 28 -0.98 22.39 10.02
C MET A 28 -2.04 21.80 10.95
N LYS A 29 -2.44 20.54 10.76
CA LYS A 29 -3.38 19.83 11.67
C LYS A 29 -2.85 19.74 13.09
N LEU A 30 -1.59 19.38 13.27
CA LEU A 30 -0.95 19.30 14.58
C LEU A 30 -0.93 20.66 15.30
N ASN A 31 -0.88 21.76 14.54
CA ASN A 31 -0.95 23.12 15.06
C ASN A 31 -2.41 23.66 15.22
N GLY A 32 -3.40 22.79 15.09
CA GLY A 32 -4.80 23.10 15.34
C GLY A 32 -5.53 23.76 14.16
N ALA A 33 -4.95 23.74 12.96
CA ALA A 33 -5.65 24.24 11.77
C ALA A 33 -6.77 23.29 11.36
N GLU A 34 -7.97 23.83 11.15
CA GLU A 34 -9.10 23.10 10.57
C GLU A 34 -8.94 23.04 9.05
N ILE A 35 -8.32 21.97 8.56
CA ILE A 35 -8.13 21.73 7.12
C ILE A 35 -8.72 20.38 6.71
N ILE A 36 -9.21 20.32 5.48
CA ILE A 36 -9.57 19.06 4.81
C ILE A 36 -8.36 18.60 4.03
N GLU A 37 -7.83 17.45 4.42
CA GLU A 37 -6.64 16.87 3.79
C GLU A 37 -7.05 15.91 2.66
N LEU A 38 -6.59 16.19 1.45
CA LEU A 38 -6.80 15.38 0.25
C LEU A 38 -5.47 14.97 -0.40
N THR A 39 -4.39 14.97 0.39
CA THR A 39 -3.02 14.72 -0.08
C THR A 39 -2.76 13.24 -0.34
N ILE A 40 -3.55 12.37 0.27
CA ILE A 40 -3.44 10.90 0.10
C ILE A 40 -4.84 10.30 -0.02
N GLY A 41 -5.01 9.32 -0.91
CA GLY A 41 -6.25 8.55 -1.04
C GLY A 41 -6.35 7.48 0.05
N GLU A 42 -6.77 7.88 1.23
CA GLU A 42 -6.92 7.01 2.38
C GLU A 42 -8.39 6.91 2.78
N HIS A 43 -8.86 5.71 3.09
CA HIS A 43 -10.20 5.49 3.61
C HIS A 43 -10.30 5.99 5.06
N ASP A 44 -11.42 6.61 5.42
CA ASP A 44 -11.77 6.97 6.79
C ASP A 44 -12.41 5.81 7.58
N ASP A 45 -12.90 4.79 6.87
CA ASP A 45 -13.41 3.56 7.47
C ASP A 45 -12.29 2.72 8.09
N THR A 46 -12.49 2.29 9.33
CA THR A 46 -11.57 1.36 9.99
C THR A 46 -11.63 -0.03 9.37
N THR A 47 -10.50 -0.70 9.28
CA THR A 47 -10.43 -2.08 8.80
C THR A 47 -11.30 -2.99 9.68
N HIS A 48 -12.16 -3.80 9.05
CA HIS A 48 -13.07 -4.70 9.75
C HIS A 48 -12.31 -5.71 10.63
N SER A 49 -12.83 -5.99 11.83
CA SER A 49 -12.19 -6.88 12.82
C SER A 49 -11.84 -8.26 12.26
N LEU A 50 -12.68 -8.86 11.42
CA LEU A 50 -12.38 -10.14 10.77
C LEU A 50 -11.06 -10.14 9.99
N ILE A 51 -10.72 -9.02 9.37
CA ILE A 51 -9.45 -8.87 8.63
C ILE A 51 -8.29 -8.77 9.60
N LEU A 52 -8.44 -7.95 10.64
CA LEU A 52 -7.42 -7.76 11.68
C LEU A 52 -7.16 -9.07 12.45
N ASP A 53 -8.21 -9.79 12.81
CA ASP A 53 -8.11 -11.07 13.49
C ASP A 53 -7.42 -12.13 12.62
N ALA A 54 -7.76 -12.20 11.33
CA ALA A 54 -7.10 -13.09 10.37
C ALA A 54 -5.61 -12.76 10.21
N MET A 55 -5.28 -11.48 10.13
CA MET A 55 -3.89 -11.00 10.05
C MET A 55 -3.12 -11.38 11.32
N HIS A 56 -3.68 -11.09 12.50
CA HIS A 56 -3.09 -11.45 13.79
C HIS A 56 -2.87 -12.97 13.91
N LYS A 57 -3.88 -13.77 13.59
CA LYS A 57 -3.80 -15.23 13.61
C LYS A 57 -2.72 -15.76 12.65
N SER A 58 -2.61 -15.19 11.46
CA SER A 58 -1.58 -15.58 10.49
C SER A 58 -0.18 -15.27 11.00
N ALA A 59 0.04 -14.06 11.52
CA ALA A 59 1.34 -13.65 12.06
C ALA A 59 1.73 -14.48 13.29
N SER A 60 0.79 -14.67 14.25
CA SER A 60 1.00 -15.49 15.45
C SER A 60 1.23 -16.97 15.11
N GLY A 61 0.71 -17.45 13.99
CA GLY A 61 0.95 -18.78 13.44
C GLY A 61 2.31 -18.94 12.73
N GLY A 62 3.17 -17.92 12.74
CA GLY A 62 4.53 -17.97 12.20
C GLY A 62 4.66 -17.51 10.74
N ASN A 63 3.61 -16.98 10.11
CA ASN A 63 3.70 -16.46 8.74
C ASN A 63 4.29 -15.03 8.73
N THR A 64 5.53 -14.91 9.15
CA THR A 64 6.27 -13.62 9.26
C THR A 64 7.48 -13.53 8.35
N GLY A 65 7.74 -14.55 7.52
CA GLY A 65 8.85 -14.59 6.58
C GLY A 65 8.57 -13.90 5.26
N TYR A 66 9.54 -13.93 4.35
CA TYR A 66 9.40 -13.39 3.01
C TYR A 66 8.39 -14.21 2.18
N ALA A 67 7.56 -13.50 1.43
CA ALA A 67 6.75 -14.09 0.37
C ALA A 67 7.46 -13.98 -0.98
N SER A 68 7.07 -14.79 -1.95
CA SER A 68 7.51 -14.63 -3.33
C SER A 68 7.04 -13.29 -3.89
N VAL A 69 7.81 -12.70 -4.84
CA VAL A 69 7.51 -11.38 -5.43
C VAL A 69 6.06 -11.25 -5.94
N PRO A 70 5.49 -12.23 -6.67
CA PRO A 70 4.08 -12.15 -7.12
C PRO A 70 3.05 -12.38 -5.99
N GLY A 71 3.47 -12.59 -4.76
CA GLY A 71 2.61 -12.93 -3.63
C GLY A 71 2.44 -14.44 -3.42
N THR A 72 1.86 -14.81 -2.28
CA THR A 72 1.61 -16.21 -1.94
C THR A 72 0.62 -16.85 -2.91
N LYS A 73 0.75 -18.16 -3.14
CA LYS A 73 -0.17 -18.89 -4.01
C LYS A 73 -1.62 -18.80 -3.53
N SER A 74 -1.84 -18.85 -2.22
CA SER A 74 -3.17 -18.73 -1.63
C SER A 74 -3.80 -17.36 -1.91
N LEU A 75 -3.07 -16.26 -1.74
CA LEU A 75 -3.57 -14.92 -2.06
C LEU A 75 -3.92 -14.80 -3.55
N ARG A 76 -3.03 -15.25 -4.44
CA ARG A 76 -3.30 -15.23 -5.89
C ARG A 76 -4.51 -16.06 -6.28
N GLN A 77 -4.72 -17.21 -5.62
CA GLN A 77 -5.90 -18.04 -5.88
C GLN A 77 -7.19 -17.33 -5.46
N GLU A 78 -7.21 -16.69 -4.29
CA GLU A 78 -8.38 -15.94 -3.84
C GLU A 78 -8.67 -14.72 -4.71
N VAL A 79 -7.63 -14.02 -5.18
CA VAL A 79 -7.81 -12.93 -6.15
C VAL A 79 -8.42 -13.46 -7.45
N ALA A 80 -7.91 -14.57 -8.00
CA ALA A 80 -8.44 -15.18 -9.21
C ALA A 80 -9.92 -15.60 -9.04
N ASN A 81 -10.24 -16.28 -7.92
CA ASN A 81 -11.61 -16.68 -7.58
C ASN A 81 -12.55 -15.46 -7.51
N ARG A 82 -12.10 -14.38 -6.87
CA ARG A 82 -12.88 -13.14 -6.73
C ARG A 82 -13.15 -12.47 -8.08
N ILE A 83 -12.12 -12.37 -8.92
CA ILE A 83 -12.26 -11.79 -10.28
C ILE A 83 -13.25 -12.63 -11.09
N GLN A 84 -13.07 -13.94 -11.15
CA GLN A 84 -13.96 -14.84 -11.87
C GLN A 84 -15.41 -14.72 -11.37
N LYS A 85 -15.63 -14.68 -10.06
CA LYS A 85 -16.97 -14.53 -9.47
C LYS A 85 -17.63 -13.19 -9.84
N ARG A 86 -16.85 -12.09 -9.91
CA ARG A 86 -17.39 -10.75 -10.17
C ARG A 86 -17.60 -10.44 -11.63
N THR A 87 -16.77 -11.00 -12.51
CA THR A 87 -16.72 -10.61 -13.93
C THR A 87 -17.12 -11.73 -14.88
N GLY A 88 -17.15 -12.99 -14.42
CA GLY A 88 -17.31 -14.16 -15.27
C GLY A 88 -16.05 -14.54 -16.07
N VAL A 89 -14.99 -13.73 -16.00
CA VAL A 89 -13.74 -14.00 -16.74
C VAL A 89 -12.95 -15.10 -16.05
N HIS A 90 -12.61 -16.15 -16.79
CA HIS A 90 -11.76 -17.22 -16.29
C HIS A 90 -10.38 -16.68 -15.94
N THR A 91 -10.01 -16.78 -14.69
CA THR A 91 -8.76 -16.25 -14.13
C THR A 91 -8.07 -17.33 -13.31
N THR A 92 -6.75 -17.42 -13.44
CA THR A 92 -5.92 -18.40 -12.73
C THR A 92 -4.86 -17.69 -11.88
N THR A 93 -4.09 -18.44 -11.12
CA THR A 93 -2.96 -17.89 -10.35
C THR A 93 -1.79 -17.41 -11.22
N ASN A 94 -1.82 -17.64 -12.52
CA ASN A 94 -0.75 -17.31 -13.47
C ASN A 94 -1.07 -16.11 -14.37
N ASN A 95 -2.23 -15.51 -14.20
CA ASN A 95 -2.62 -14.31 -14.94
C ASN A 95 -2.05 -13.06 -14.30
#